data_46f54ad1a2f35f0e942bf3aeee923514
#
_entry.id   46f54ad1a2f35f0e942bf3aeee923514
#
_cell.length_a   1.000
_cell.length_b   1.000
_cell.length_c   1.000
_cell.angle_alpha   90.00
_cell.angle_beta   90.00
_cell.angle_gamma   90.00
#
_symmetry.space_group_name_H-M   'P 1'
#
loop_
_entity.id
_entity.type
_entity.pdbx_description
1 polymer ?
#
loop_
_entity_poly.entity_id
_entity_poly.type
_entity_poly.pdbx_seq_one_letter_code
_entity_poly.pdbx_strand_id
1 'polypeptide(L)'
;MRTLHRTLTILCCFAVALLLAWKLLHAANYGFTFWYSQLQIEEHISKYAPQNRQGKTGFEKTEKADRIELFRAIGHAVNNGGEGLRMLNYRAHPDAKPLTLLTDPEAVHLEDVAKLIDLLVPLGWAALGLLIVLIIIARLGSLPLPGLGISVITRCALSSC
;
A
#
# COMPACT_ATOMS: atom_id res chain seq x y z
N MET A 1 12.64 25.82 -21.14
CA MET A 1 12.66 25.80 -19.67
C MET A 1 11.27 25.61 -19.05
N ARG A 2 10.23 26.37 -19.42
CA ARG A 2 8.87 26.26 -18.86
C ARG A 2 8.24 24.88 -19.03
N THR A 3 8.39 24.26 -20.22
CA THR A 3 7.84 22.92 -20.50
C THR A 3 8.50 21.86 -19.61
N LEU A 4 9.83 21.88 -19.49
CA LEU A 4 10.57 20.93 -18.64
C LEU A 4 10.13 21.05 -17.17
N HIS A 5 10.04 22.29 -16.65
CA HIS A 5 9.56 22.53 -15.28
C HIS A 5 8.15 21.96 -15.06
N ARG A 6 7.23 22.22 -16.01
CA ARG A 6 5.85 21.71 -15.94
C ARG A 6 5.82 20.18 -15.95
N THR A 7 6.53 19.54 -16.86
CA THR A 7 6.57 18.07 -16.96
C THR A 7 7.13 17.47 -15.67
N LEU A 8 8.22 18.02 -15.15
CA LEU A 8 8.84 17.53 -13.92
C LEU A 8 7.91 17.68 -12.71
N THR A 9 7.21 18.81 -12.60
CA THR A 9 6.21 19.03 -11.55
C THR A 9 5.08 17.99 -11.61
N ILE A 10 4.57 17.70 -12.82
CA ILE A 10 3.51 16.69 -12.99
C ILE A 10 4.01 15.29 -12.57
N LEU A 11 5.22 14.91 -12.98
CA LEU A 11 5.81 13.61 -12.61
C LEU A 11 6.01 13.50 -11.09
N CYS A 12 6.50 14.57 -10.45
CA CYS A 12 6.65 14.59 -8.99
C CYS A 12 5.30 14.51 -8.29
N CYS A 13 4.28 15.25 -8.75
CA CYS A 13 2.93 15.14 -8.18
C CYS A 13 2.38 13.72 -8.29
N PHE A 14 2.57 13.06 -9.42
CA PHE A 14 2.15 11.67 -9.62
C PHE A 14 2.88 10.72 -8.67
N ALA A 15 4.20 10.83 -8.56
CA ALA A 15 4.99 10.00 -7.64
C ALA A 15 4.59 10.20 -6.17
N VAL A 16 4.35 11.44 -5.75
CA VAL A 16 3.88 11.77 -4.40
C VAL A 16 2.47 11.21 -4.16
N ALA A 17 1.57 11.31 -5.14
CA ALA A 17 0.23 10.74 -5.03
C ALA A 17 0.27 9.22 -4.84
N LEU A 18 1.14 8.51 -5.57
CA LEU A 18 1.36 7.07 -5.41
C LEU A 18 1.92 6.74 -4.02
N LEU A 19 2.91 7.49 -3.54
CA LEU A 19 3.46 7.32 -2.19
C LEU A 19 2.37 7.48 -1.12
N LEU A 20 1.57 8.53 -1.21
CA LEU A 20 0.49 8.79 -0.25
C LEU A 20 -0.58 7.71 -0.30
N ALA A 21 -1.01 7.31 -1.50
CA ALA A 21 -1.98 6.22 -1.68
C ALA A 21 -1.45 4.92 -1.05
N TRP A 22 -0.19 4.57 -1.29
CA TRP A 22 0.44 3.40 -0.68
C TRP A 22 0.43 3.47 0.86
N LYS A 23 0.86 4.60 1.44
CA LYS A 23 0.88 4.79 2.89
C LYS A 23 -0.52 4.72 3.52
N LEU A 24 -1.52 5.30 2.86
CA LEU A 24 -2.92 5.23 3.31
C LEU A 24 -3.48 3.80 3.24
N LEU A 25 -3.22 3.09 2.13
CA LEU A 25 -3.63 1.69 1.98
C LEU A 25 -3.00 0.81 3.06
N HIS A 26 -1.69 0.98 3.31
CA HIS A 26 -1.00 0.24 4.36
C HIS A 26 -1.59 0.54 5.75
N ALA A 27 -1.82 1.82 6.08
CA ALA A 27 -2.43 2.24 7.35
C ALA A 27 -3.85 1.67 7.54
N ALA A 28 -4.61 1.52 6.45
CA ALA A 28 -5.93 0.91 6.43
C ALA A 28 -5.90 -0.62 6.33
N ASN A 29 -4.74 -1.26 6.52
CA ASN A 29 -4.55 -2.69 6.29
C ASN A 29 -5.11 -3.15 4.92
N TYR A 30 -4.87 -2.33 3.87
CA TYR A 30 -5.34 -2.55 2.49
C TYR A 30 -6.86 -2.75 2.37
N GLY A 31 -7.63 -2.30 3.37
CA GLY A 31 -9.08 -2.53 3.44
C GLY A 31 -9.45 -4.00 3.64
N PHE A 32 -8.55 -4.86 4.10
CA PHE A 32 -8.74 -6.30 4.15
C PHE A 32 -10.00 -6.70 4.92
N THR A 33 -10.28 -6.07 6.06
CA THR A 33 -11.49 -6.36 6.86
C THR A 33 -12.78 -6.11 6.09
N PHE A 34 -12.82 -5.04 5.27
CA PHE A 34 -13.94 -4.74 4.39
C PHE A 34 -14.06 -5.81 3.28
N TRP A 35 -12.97 -6.07 2.55
CA TRP A 35 -12.95 -7.05 1.48
C TRP A 35 -13.21 -8.46 1.96
N TYR A 36 -12.79 -8.82 3.17
CA TYR A 36 -13.05 -10.11 3.79
C TYR A 36 -14.55 -10.44 3.81
N SER A 37 -15.36 -9.45 4.14
CA SER A 37 -16.83 -9.61 4.19
C SER A 37 -17.45 -9.52 2.79
N GLN A 38 -17.01 -8.58 1.96
CA GLN A 38 -17.60 -8.36 0.63
C GLN A 38 -17.32 -9.51 -0.34
N LEU A 39 -16.12 -10.10 -0.26
CA LEU A 39 -15.71 -11.21 -1.13
C LEU A 39 -15.99 -12.59 -0.53
N GLN A 40 -16.74 -12.66 0.59
CA GLN A 40 -17.07 -13.92 1.25
C GLN A 40 -15.85 -14.82 1.48
N ILE A 41 -14.72 -14.22 1.89
CA ILE A 41 -13.42 -14.92 2.05
C ILE A 41 -13.56 -16.10 3.02
N GLU A 42 -14.43 -16.01 4.02
CA GLU A 42 -14.76 -17.10 4.94
C GLU A 42 -15.21 -18.35 4.21
N GLU A 43 -16.17 -18.21 3.28
CA GLU A 43 -16.71 -19.33 2.51
C GLU A 43 -15.65 -19.92 1.59
N HIS A 44 -14.82 -19.05 0.97
CA HIS A 44 -13.72 -19.51 0.12
C HIS A 44 -12.68 -20.30 0.93
N ILE A 45 -12.31 -19.84 2.11
CA ILE A 45 -11.36 -20.54 2.98
C ILE A 45 -11.95 -21.90 3.39
N SER A 46 -13.18 -21.93 3.87
CA SER A 46 -13.85 -23.16 4.30
C SER A 46 -13.97 -24.20 3.17
N LYS A 47 -14.15 -23.75 1.95
CA LYS A 47 -14.28 -24.60 0.77
C LYS A 47 -12.94 -25.10 0.21
N TYR A 48 -11.95 -24.21 0.13
CA TYR A 48 -10.72 -24.50 -0.63
C TYR A 48 -9.51 -24.82 0.25
N ALA A 49 -9.43 -24.30 1.49
CA ALA A 49 -8.30 -24.58 2.36
C ALA A 49 -8.14 -26.08 2.68
N PRO A 50 -9.20 -26.87 2.92
CA PRO A 50 -9.07 -28.31 3.14
C PRO A 50 -8.49 -29.08 1.94
N GLN A 51 -8.63 -28.52 0.74
CA GLN A 51 -8.13 -29.10 -0.51
C GLN A 51 -6.68 -28.70 -0.82
N ASN A 52 -6.14 -27.76 -0.06
CA ASN A 52 -4.78 -27.28 -0.26
C ASN A 52 -3.76 -28.31 0.20
N ARG A 53 -3.01 -28.86 -0.78
CA ARG A 53 -1.96 -29.87 -0.53
C ARG A 53 -0.60 -29.27 -0.14
N GLN A 54 -0.50 -27.95 -0.04
CA GLN A 54 0.77 -27.24 0.20
C GLN A 54 1.05 -26.97 1.69
N GLY A 55 0.55 -27.85 2.59
CA GLY A 55 0.93 -27.81 4.01
C GLY A 55 0.13 -26.85 4.91
N LYS A 56 -0.89 -26.14 4.38
CA LYS A 56 -1.75 -25.22 5.18
C LYS A 56 -2.92 -25.97 5.85
N THR A 57 -2.60 -27.12 6.46
CA THR A 57 -3.62 -27.99 7.10
C THR A 57 -4.27 -27.31 8.29
N GLY A 58 -5.61 -27.29 8.30
CA GLY A 58 -6.39 -26.72 9.40
C GLY A 58 -6.50 -25.19 9.37
N PHE A 59 -6.04 -24.51 8.30
CA PHE A 59 -6.20 -23.06 8.17
C PHE A 59 -7.68 -22.64 8.15
N GLU A 60 -8.57 -23.51 7.66
CA GLU A 60 -10.04 -23.32 7.68
C GLU A 60 -10.61 -23.25 9.11
N LYS A 61 -9.87 -23.75 10.10
CA LYS A 61 -10.29 -23.78 11.51
C LYS A 61 -9.85 -22.55 12.29
N THR A 62 -9.00 -21.70 11.71
CA THR A 62 -8.59 -20.45 12.35
C THR A 62 -9.75 -19.47 12.43
N GLU A 63 -9.74 -18.57 13.39
CA GLU A 63 -10.76 -17.54 13.53
C GLU A 63 -10.54 -16.40 12.52
N LYS A 64 -11.63 -15.68 12.23
CA LYS A 64 -11.59 -14.48 11.38
C LYS A 64 -10.61 -13.43 11.91
N ALA A 65 -10.56 -13.24 13.23
CA ALA A 65 -9.67 -12.29 13.88
C ALA A 65 -8.20 -12.65 13.61
N ASP A 66 -7.84 -13.93 13.74
CA ASP A 66 -6.48 -14.43 13.50
C ASP A 66 -6.07 -14.20 12.04
N ARG A 67 -6.97 -14.46 11.09
CA ARG A 67 -6.70 -14.27 9.65
C ARG A 67 -6.47 -12.79 9.32
N ILE A 68 -7.24 -11.88 9.93
CA ILE A 68 -7.03 -10.44 9.77
C ILE A 68 -5.68 -10.02 10.35
N GLU A 69 -5.29 -10.57 11.50
CA GLU A 69 -4.00 -10.28 12.13
C GLU A 69 -2.83 -10.85 11.32
N LEU A 70 -2.96 -12.08 10.82
CA LEU A 70 -1.96 -12.69 9.92
C LEU A 70 -1.77 -11.86 8.65
N PHE A 71 -2.85 -11.36 8.05
CA PHE A 71 -2.75 -10.47 6.89
C PHE A 71 -2.05 -9.16 7.25
N ARG A 72 -2.36 -8.58 8.41
CA ARG A 72 -1.68 -7.38 8.92
C ARG A 72 -0.19 -7.63 9.13
N ALA A 73 0.17 -8.78 9.70
CA ALA A 73 1.56 -9.16 9.91
C ALA A 73 2.33 -9.32 8.58
N ILE A 74 1.71 -9.92 7.55
CA ILE A 74 2.29 -9.96 6.19
C ILE A 74 2.50 -8.54 5.67
N GLY A 75 1.47 -7.69 5.73
CA GLY A 75 1.55 -6.30 5.26
C GLY A 75 2.64 -5.51 5.97
N HIS A 76 2.78 -5.69 7.29
CA HIS A 76 3.85 -5.06 8.07
C HIS A 76 5.23 -5.56 7.64
N ALA A 77 5.43 -6.88 7.54
CA ALA A 77 6.70 -7.47 7.14
C ALA A 77 7.14 -7.03 5.74
N VAL A 78 6.20 -6.99 4.77
CA VAL A 78 6.45 -6.52 3.40
C VAL A 78 6.83 -5.03 3.36
N ASN A 79 6.30 -4.20 4.26
CA ASN A 79 6.68 -2.79 4.36
C ASN A 79 7.92 -2.54 5.25
N ASN A 80 8.52 -3.62 5.78
CA ASN A 80 9.72 -3.59 6.61
C ASN A 80 10.80 -4.54 6.05
N GLY A 81 11.10 -4.40 4.77
CA GLY A 81 12.18 -5.15 4.12
C GLY A 81 11.97 -6.66 3.99
N GLY A 82 10.77 -7.16 4.25
CA GLY A 82 10.48 -8.59 4.28
C GLY A 82 10.84 -9.29 5.60
N GLU A 83 11.28 -8.54 6.61
CA GLU A 83 11.66 -9.10 7.90
C GLU A 83 10.50 -9.85 8.57
N GLY A 84 10.76 -11.07 9.01
CA GLY A 84 9.78 -11.89 9.72
C GLY A 84 8.81 -12.69 8.84
N LEU A 85 8.79 -12.51 7.51
CA LEU A 85 7.87 -13.23 6.62
C LEU A 85 7.95 -14.76 6.82
N ARG A 86 9.15 -15.32 6.89
CA ARG A 86 9.37 -16.77 7.08
C ARG A 86 9.04 -17.26 8.50
N MET A 87 8.85 -16.36 9.45
CA MET A 87 8.52 -16.67 10.84
C MET A 87 7.03 -16.59 11.14
N LEU A 88 6.21 -16.17 10.16
CA LEU A 88 4.77 -16.10 10.32
C LEU A 88 4.19 -17.50 10.44
N ASN A 89 3.50 -17.74 11.55
CA ASN A 89 2.91 -19.02 11.88
C ASN A 89 1.44 -18.82 12.24
N TYR A 90 0.64 -19.84 12.00
CA TYR A 90 -0.73 -19.93 12.47
C TYR A 90 -0.96 -21.21 13.27
N ARG A 91 -2.05 -21.25 14.03
CA ARG A 91 -2.52 -22.44 14.75
C ARG A 91 -3.96 -22.74 14.35
N ALA A 92 -4.25 -23.99 14.03
CA ALA A 92 -5.61 -24.41 13.69
C ALA A 92 -6.59 -24.28 14.88
N HIS A 93 -6.06 -24.39 16.12
CA HIS A 93 -6.75 -24.12 17.39
C HIS A 93 -5.69 -23.81 18.47
N PRO A 94 -6.07 -23.25 19.65
CA PRO A 94 -5.11 -22.80 20.66
C PRO A 94 -4.06 -23.83 21.08
N ASP A 95 -4.45 -25.10 21.19
CA ASP A 95 -3.56 -26.21 21.61
C ASP A 95 -2.80 -26.86 20.44
N ALA A 96 -3.03 -26.42 19.21
CA ALA A 96 -2.35 -26.98 18.05
C ALA A 96 -0.91 -26.48 17.96
N LYS A 97 -0.04 -27.32 17.39
CA LYS A 97 1.32 -26.89 17.02
C LYS A 97 1.25 -25.76 16.00
N PRO A 98 2.12 -24.75 16.13
CA PRO A 98 2.21 -23.70 15.12
C PRO A 98 2.68 -24.29 13.78
N LEU A 99 2.04 -23.86 12.70
CA LEU A 99 2.37 -24.21 11.33
C LEU A 99 2.82 -22.96 10.58
N THR A 100 3.81 -23.08 9.71
CA THR A 100 4.28 -21.97 8.89
C THR A 100 3.17 -21.47 7.95
N LEU A 101 2.95 -20.17 7.96
CA LEU A 101 1.89 -19.55 7.14
C LEU A 101 2.25 -19.53 5.66
N LEU A 102 3.49 -19.18 5.33
CA LEU A 102 3.96 -19.00 3.96
C LEU A 102 4.82 -20.20 3.54
N THR A 103 4.60 -20.70 2.34
CA THR A 103 5.53 -21.61 1.69
C THR A 103 6.78 -20.86 1.22
N ASP A 104 7.88 -21.57 0.97
CA ASP A 104 9.11 -20.93 0.48
C ASP A 104 8.92 -20.07 -0.78
N PRO A 105 8.20 -20.51 -1.83
CA PRO A 105 7.94 -19.68 -3.00
C PRO A 105 7.11 -18.42 -2.67
N GLU A 106 6.12 -18.53 -1.77
CA GLU A 106 5.32 -17.38 -1.33
C GLU A 106 6.18 -16.37 -0.56
N ALA A 107 7.04 -16.86 0.35
CA ALA A 107 7.94 -16.00 1.11
C ALA A 107 8.94 -15.27 0.19
N VAL A 108 9.57 -15.97 -0.75
CA VAL A 108 10.48 -15.37 -1.74
C VAL A 108 9.78 -14.29 -2.56
N HIS A 109 8.58 -14.59 -3.05
CA HIS A 109 7.81 -13.59 -3.81
C HIS A 109 7.51 -12.33 -2.98
N LEU A 110 7.10 -12.48 -1.72
CA LEU A 110 6.83 -11.35 -0.84
C LEU A 110 8.11 -10.58 -0.44
N GLU A 111 9.24 -11.27 -0.30
CA GLU A 111 10.56 -10.63 -0.10
C GLU A 111 10.95 -9.78 -1.32
N ASP A 112 10.66 -10.22 -2.53
CA ASP A 112 10.91 -9.43 -3.74
C ASP A 112 9.98 -8.21 -3.83
N VAL A 113 8.72 -8.36 -3.43
CA VAL A 113 7.80 -7.21 -3.29
C VAL A 113 8.30 -6.22 -2.24
N ALA A 114 8.81 -6.69 -1.10
CA ALA A 114 9.38 -5.84 -0.07
C ALA A 114 10.57 -5.03 -0.59
N LYS A 115 11.51 -5.65 -1.32
CA LYS A 115 12.64 -4.96 -1.97
C LYS A 115 12.17 -3.86 -2.94
N LEU A 116 11.11 -4.14 -3.70
CA LEU A 116 10.52 -3.14 -4.61
C LEU A 116 9.95 -1.94 -3.83
N ILE A 117 9.28 -2.19 -2.72
CA ILE A 117 8.74 -1.14 -1.85
C ILE A 117 9.87 -0.31 -1.24
N ASP A 118 10.94 -0.97 -0.75
CA ASP A 118 12.13 -0.31 -0.20
C ASP A 118 12.83 0.59 -1.22
N LEU A 119 12.71 0.29 -2.51
CA LEU A 119 13.19 1.17 -3.58
C LEU A 119 12.21 2.32 -3.87
N LEU A 120 10.91 2.02 -3.96
CA LEU A 120 9.90 3.00 -4.40
C LEU A 120 9.57 4.05 -3.35
N VAL A 121 9.56 3.68 -2.06
CA VAL A 121 9.23 4.60 -0.97
C VAL A 121 10.24 5.75 -0.86
N PRO A 122 11.57 5.52 -0.84
CA PRO A 122 12.56 6.62 -0.88
C PRO A 122 12.46 7.48 -2.13
N LEU A 123 12.17 6.90 -3.30
CA LEU A 123 11.94 7.66 -4.53
C LEU A 123 10.73 8.59 -4.41
N GLY A 124 9.65 8.12 -3.79
CA GLY A 124 8.48 8.95 -3.49
C GLY A 124 8.81 10.13 -2.58
N TRP A 125 9.59 9.91 -1.52
CA TRP A 125 10.06 10.99 -0.65
C TRP A 125 11.02 11.96 -1.35
N ALA A 126 11.90 11.47 -2.21
CA ALA A 126 12.77 12.31 -3.04
C ALA A 126 11.94 13.17 -4.00
N ALA A 127 10.90 12.59 -4.61
CA ALA A 127 9.97 13.33 -5.46
C ALA A 127 9.21 14.42 -4.70
N LEU A 128 8.83 14.18 -3.45
CA LEU A 128 8.23 15.20 -2.57
C LEU A 128 9.20 16.35 -2.31
N GLY A 129 10.44 16.05 -1.93
CA GLY A 129 11.47 17.06 -1.74
C GLY A 129 11.71 17.91 -3.00
N LEU A 130 11.82 17.25 -4.17
CA LEU A 130 11.97 17.94 -5.44
C LEU A 130 10.73 18.80 -5.78
N LEU A 131 9.52 18.30 -5.53
CA LEU A 131 8.29 19.05 -5.75
C LEU A 131 8.25 20.35 -4.92
N ILE A 132 8.66 20.28 -3.66
CA ILE A 132 8.76 21.46 -2.78
C ILE A 132 9.73 22.47 -3.38
N VAL A 133 10.91 22.04 -3.82
CA VAL A 133 11.90 22.92 -4.46
C VAL A 133 11.34 23.57 -5.73
N LEU A 134 10.66 22.80 -6.59
CA LEU A 134 10.04 23.32 -7.81
C LEU A 134 8.97 24.37 -7.50
N ILE A 135 8.15 24.17 -6.47
CA ILE A 135 7.15 25.14 -6.01
C ILE A 135 7.83 26.43 -5.52
N ILE A 136 8.89 26.32 -4.73
CA ILE A 136 9.64 27.48 -4.22
C ILE A 136 10.24 28.27 -5.38
N ILE A 137 10.90 27.62 -6.33
CA ILE A 137 11.47 28.28 -7.53
C ILE A 137 10.35 28.98 -8.33
N ALA A 138 9.20 28.34 -8.53
CA ALA A 138 8.09 28.94 -9.24
C ALA A 138 7.54 30.20 -8.53
N ARG A 139 7.49 30.17 -7.20
CA ARG A 139 7.03 31.33 -6.40
C ARG A 139 8.03 32.49 -6.40
N LEU A 140 9.31 32.20 -6.24
CA LEU A 140 10.37 33.20 -6.22
C LEU A 140 10.70 33.74 -7.62
N GLY A 141 10.67 32.86 -8.64
CA GLY A 141 11.05 33.18 -10.02
C GLY A 141 9.91 33.71 -10.89
N SER A 142 8.70 33.96 -10.37
CA SER A 142 7.50 34.34 -11.12
C SER A 142 7.18 33.36 -12.28
N LEU A 143 7.63 32.10 -12.20
CA LEU A 143 7.26 31.07 -13.16
C LEU A 143 5.80 30.67 -12.95
N PRO A 144 4.97 30.61 -14.02
CA PRO A 144 3.59 30.18 -13.87
C PRO A 144 3.56 28.73 -13.38
N LEU A 145 2.94 28.50 -12.23
CA LEU A 145 2.60 27.15 -11.79
C LEU A 145 1.68 26.50 -12.85
N PRO A 146 1.82 25.22 -13.17
CA PRO A 146 0.83 24.53 -13.98
C PRO A 146 -0.50 24.64 -13.27
N GLY A 147 -1.47 25.28 -13.91
CA GLY A 147 -2.81 25.47 -13.33
C GLY A 147 -3.40 24.10 -12.97
N LEU A 148 -3.30 23.73 -11.73
CA LEU A 148 -4.25 22.85 -11.09
C LEU A 148 -5.56 23.67 -11.08
N GLY A 149 -6.56 23.23 -11.82
CA GLY A 149 -7.78 23.95 -12.12
C GLY A 149 -8.66 24.36 -10.91
N ILE A 150 -8.07 24.98 -9.89
CA ILE A 150 -8.74 25.58 -8.74
C ILE A 150 -9.26 27.00 -9.07
N SER A 151 -8.94 27.54 -10.28
CA SER A 151 -9.37 28.89 -10.67
C SER A 151 -10.84 29.04 -11.10
N VAL A 152 -11.65 27.99 -11.04
CA VAL A 152 -13.07 28.06 -11.42
C VAL A 152 -13.96 28.55 -10.26
N ILE A 153 -13.53 28.38 -9.00
CA ILE A 153 -14.40 28.70 -7.85
C ILE A 153 -14.28 30.16 -7.41
N THR A 154 -13.16 30.84 -7.69
CA THR A 154 -12.94 32.20 -7.15
C THR A 154 -13.47 33.31 -8.07
N ARG A 155 -13.80 33.03 -9.34
CA ARG A 155 -14.36 34.06 -10.28
C ARG A 155 -15.88 34.21 -10.23
N CYS A 156 -16.62 33.24 -9.70
CA CYS A 156 -18.05 33.35 -9.54
C CYS A 156 -18.50 34.17 -8.32
N ALA A 157 -17.62 34.42 -7.34
CA ALA A 157 -18.00 35.16 -6.13
C ALA A 157 -17.83 36.68 -6.22
N LEU A 158 -17.20 37.22 -7.28
CA LEU A 158 -16.91 38.66 -7.43
C LEU A 158 -17.71 39.32 -8.58
N SER A 159 -18.65 38.61 -9.21
CA SER A 159 -19.48 39.17 -10.29
C SER A 159 -20.96 39.36 -9.92
N SER A 160 -21.27 39.39 -8.62
CA SER A 160 -22.64 39.65 -8.13
C SER A 160 -22.55 40.71 -7.03
N CYS A 161 -22.21 41.96 -7.42
CA CYS A 161 -22.56 43.22 -6.79
C CYS A 161 -22.65 44.30 -7.82
#